data_5f3fdfc1e0f8ef94b0c48c7fe54d0ffb
#
_entry.id   5f3fdfc1e0f8ef94b0c48c7fe54d0ffb
#
_cell.length_a   1.000
_cell.length_b   1.000
_cell.length_c   1.000
_cell.angle_alpha   90.00
_cell.angle_beta   90.00
_cell.angle_gamma   90.00
#
_symmetry.space_group_name_H-M   'P 1'
#
loop_
_entity.id
_entity.type
_entity.pdbx_description
1 polymer ?
#
loop_
_entity_poly.entity_id
_entity_poly.type
_entity_poly.pdbx_seq_one_letter_code
_entity_poly.pdbx_strand_id
1 'polypeptide(L)'
;GQGVGAVRHCIFTTGTFVEPITVWDAPCHLAFDVEQQPAPMFEMSPYRHAHPPHLDGALRSTHGEFVLDQLPDGRTRLTGNTWYEFDMYPQTYWTLWSDLLIHRIHARVLEHVRRHAEGMSRSHGKSSTSSTFPASQP
;
A
#
# COMPACT_ATOMS: atom_id res chain seq x y z
N GLY A 1 11.77 -2.87 -11.39
CA GLY A 1 12.69 -3.92 -10.92
C GLY A 1 12.06 -4.72 -9.80
N GLN A 2 12.65 -5.83 -9.46
CA GLN A 2 12.23 -6.68 -8.34
C GLN A 2 13.45 -6.93 -7.43
N GLY A 3 13.22 -7.09 -6.12
CA GLY A 3 14.26 -7.35 -5.15
C GLY A 3 14.77 -6.10 -4.42
N VAL A 4 15.69 -6.32 -3.51
CA VAL A 4 16.35 -5.25 -2.73
C VAL A 4 17.07 -4.27 -3.66
N GLY A 5 16.95 -2.98 -3.41
CA GLY A 5 17.51 -1.91 -4.23
C GLY A 5 16.65 -1.51 -5.44
N ALA A 6 15.58 -2.24 -5.76
CA ALA A 6 14.60 -1.78 -6.74
C ALA A 6 13.78 -0.63 -6.16
N VAL A 7 13.39 0.32 -7.01
CA VAL A 7 12.58 1.47 -6.62
C VAL A 7 11.13 1.23 -6.99
N ARG A 8 10.24 1.33 -6.00
CA ARG A 8 8.80 1.29 -6.17
C ARG A 8 8.25 2.72 -6.28
N HIS A 9 7.34 2.91 -7.21
CA HIS A 9 6.61 4.16 -7.37
C HIS A 9 5.15 3.95 -7.02
N CYS A 10 4.69 4.59 -5.94
CA CYS A 10 3.29 4.57 -5.54
C CYS A 10 2.63 5.88 -5.99
N ILE A 11 1.82 5.80 -7.05
CA ILE A 11 1.28 6.99 -7.74
C ILE A 11 -0.08 7.35 -7.16
N PHE A 12 -0.19 8.56 -6.64
CA PHE A 12 -1.43 9.18 -6.18
C PHE A 12 -1.79 10.39 -7.06
N THR A 13 -2.99 10.89 -6.95
CA THR A 13 -3.43 12.10 -7.66
C THR A 13 -2.63 13.35 -7.29
N THR A 14 -2.04 13.38 -6.10
CA THR A 14 -1.23 14.48 -5.55
C THR A 14 0.25 14.38 -5.87
N GLY A 15 0.70 13.24 -6.37
CA GLY A 15 2.10 13.00 -6.68
C GLY A 15 2.50 11.54 -6.45
N THR A 16 3.80 11.30 -6.49
CA THR A 16 4.35 9.95 -6.42
C THR A 16 5.22 9.79 -5.17
N PHE A 17 5.00 8.70 -4.43
CA PHE A 17 5.99 8.22 -3.48
C PHE A 17 7.10 7.48 -4.21
N VAL A 18 8.35 7.77 -3.85
CA VAL A 18 9.53 7.07 -4.33
C VAL A 18 10.07 6.23 -3.18
N GLU A 19 10.01 4.91 -3.35
CA GLU A 19 10.18 3.95 -2.29
C GLU A 19 11.22 2.88 -2.68
N PRO A 20 12.51 3.06 -2.34
CA PRO A 20 13.51 2.02 -2.51
C PRO A 20 13.22 0.83 -1.60
N ILE A 21 13.28 -0.37 -2.16
CA ILE A 21 13.03 -1.63 -1.44
C ILE A 21 14.25 -1.99 -0.62
N THR A 22 14.07 -2.14 0.69
CA THR A 22 15.12 -2.48 1.65
C THR A 22 15.07 -3.95 2.06
N VAL A 23 13.88 -4.57 2.07
CA VAL A 23 13.70 -6.01 2.31
C VAL A 23 12.80 -6.60 1.25
N TRP A 24 13.23 -7.72 0.69
CA TRP A 24 12.47 -8.50 -0.28
C TRP A 24 12.56 -9.99 0.07
N ASP A 25 11.62 -10.47 0.86
CA ASP A 25 11.46 -11.89 1.19
C ASP A 25 10.12 -12.37 0.63
N ALA A 26 10.14 -12.70 -0.66
CA ALA A 26 8.94 -13.14 -1.36
C ALA A 26 8.57 -14.58 -0.97
N PRO A 27 7.29 -14.87 -0.69
CA PRO A 27 6.13 -13.98 -0.80
C PRO A 27 5.73 -13.31 0.51
N CYS A 28 6.56 -13.33 1.56
CA CYS A 28 6.14 -13.09 2.94
C CYS A 28 6.35 -11.67 3.42
N HIS A 29 7.44 -11.00 3.01
CA HIS A 29 7.83 -9.71 3.56
C HIS A 29 8.41 -8.77 2.50
N LEU A 30 7.88 -7.56 2.46
CA LEU A 30 8.37 -6.43 1.66
C LEU A 30 8.53 -5.24 2.58
N ALA A 31 9.73 -4.67 2.66
CA ALA A 31 9.97 -3.39 3.33
C ALA A 31 10.65 -2.39 2.38
N PHE A 32 10.42 -1.13 2.63
CA PHE A 32 10.91 -0.02 1.81
C PHE A 32 11.06 1.25 2.63
N ASP A 33 12.01 2.07 2.24
CA ASP A 33 12.15 3.43 2.75
C ASP A 33 11.37 4.41 1.88
N VAL A 34 11.13 5.61 2.37
CA VAL A 34 10.45 6.67 1.63
C VAL A 34 11.43 7.80 1.38
N GLU A 35 11.91 7.92 0.14
CA GLU A 35 12.81 9.01 -0.26
C GLU A 35 12.05 10.28 -0.66
N GLN A 36 10.92 10.11 -1.32
CA GLN A 36 10.06 11.23 -1.73
C GLN A 36 8.61 10.92 -1.44
N GLN A 37 7.90 11.92 -0.95
CA GLN A 37 6.45 11.85 -0.74
C GLN A 37 5.76 13.09 -1.31
N PRO A 38 4.53 12.97 -1.83
CA PRO A 38 3.70 14.11 -2.18
C PRO A 38 3.19 14.82 -0.92
N ALA A 39 2.72 16.06 -1.08
CA ALA A 39 2.09 16.79 0.01
C ALA A 39 0.91 15.99 0.60
N PRO A 40 0.92 15.69 1.91
CA PRO A 40 0.00 14.70 2.50
C PRO A 40 -1.45 15.17 2.56
N MET A 41 -1.70 16.46 2.50
CA MET A 41 -3.02 17.05 2.77
C MET A 41 -3.93 17.19 1.53
N PHE A 42 -3.39 17.05 0.31
CA PHE A 42 -4.16 17.33 -0.89
C PHE A 42 -5.26 16.29 -1.17
N GLU A 43 -5.03 15.02 -0.90
CA GLU A 43 -6.03 13.96 -1.14
C GLU A 43 -7.15 13.89 -0.09
N MET A 44 -6.96 14.52 1.07
CA MET A 44 -7.85 14.36 2.22
C MET A 44 -8.62 15.63 2.58
N SER A 45 -8.35 16.76 1.91
CA SER A 45 -9.08 18.00 2.12
C SER A 45 -10.36 18.03 1.29
N PRO A 46 -11.52 18.40 1.85
CA PRO A 46 -12.70 18.75 1.08
C PRO A 46 -12.50 20.03 0.26
N TYR A 47 -11.44 20.79 0.55
CA TYR A 47 -11.05 22.03 -0.15
C TYR A 47 -9.94 21.74 -1.15
N ARG A 48 -10.21 21.86 -2.44
CA ARG A 48 -9.28 21.54 -3.53
C ARG A 48 -7.94 22.30 -3.54
N HIS A 49 -7.76 23.32 -2.71
CA HIS A 49 -6.61 24.22 -2.73
C HIS A 49 -6.03 24.54 -1.34
N ALA A 50 -6.30 23.69 -0.34
CA ALA A 50 -5.68 23.88 0.97
C ALA A 50 -4.24 23.33 0.95
N HIS A 51 -3.30 24.16 0.53
CA HIS A 51 -1.87 23.97 0.73
C HIS A 51 -1.40 24.94 1.82
N PRO A 52 -1.56 24.58 3.10
CA PRO A 52 -0.99 25.41 4.16
C PRO A 52 0.53 25.24 4.16
N PRO A 53 1.32 26.30 3.89
CA PRO A 53 2.78 26.21 3.76
C PRO A 53 3.48 25.69 5.02
N HIS A 54 2.85 25.83 6.20
CA HIS A 54 3.38 25.33 7.47
C HIS A 54 3.31 23.81 7.62
N LEU A 55 2.64 23.09 6.71
CA LEU A 55 2.59 21.63 6.67
C LEU A 55 3.61 21.03 5.68
N ASP A 56 4.30 21.86 4.90
CA ASP A 56 5.36 21.40 4.02
C ASP A 56 6.51 20.83 4.85
N GLY A 57 6.74 19.53 4.74
CA GLY A 57 7.76 18.80 5.50
C GLY A 57 7.41 18.50 6.96
N ALA A 58 6.29 18.97 7.48
CA ALA A 58 5.89 18.79 8.87
C ALA A 58 5.44 17.33 9.18
N LEU A 59 4.99 16.58 8.18
CA LEU A 59 4.69 15.15 8.26
C LEU A 59 5.49 14.41 7.21
N ARG A 60 6.36 13.50 7.63
CA ARG A 60 7.25 12.73 6.75
C ARG A 60 7.14 11.25 7.05
N SER A 61 6.75 10.45 6.06
CA SER A 61 6.89 9.01 6.11
C SER A 61 8.35 8.63 5.90
N THR A 62 8.88 7.75 6.72
CA THR A 62 10.29 7.34 6.67
C THR A 62 10.46 5.91 6.17
N HIS A 63 9.56 5.02 6.59
CA HIS A 63 9.68 3.59 6.32
C HIS A 63 8.29 2.96 6.24
N GLY A 64 8.17 1.90 5.46
CA GLY A 64 6.96 1.10 5.38
C GLY A 64 7.26 -0.36 5.14
N GLU A 65 6.35 -1.23 5.59
CA GLU A 65 6.45 -2.66 5.33
C GLU A 65 5.09 -3.31 5.10
N PHE A 66 5.11 -4.40 4.35
CA PHE A 66 4.00 -5.32 4.19
C PHE A 66 4.44 -6.72 4.59
N VAL A 67 3.65 -7.34 5.46
CA VAL A 67 3.87 -8.72 5.92
C VAL A 67 2.65 -9.56 5.53
N LEU A 68 2.90 -10.73 4.96
CA LEU A 68 1.88 -11.70 4.60
C LEU A 68 2.01 -12.94 5.49
N ASP A 69 0.97 -13.20 6.26
CA ASP A 69 0.85 -14.38 7.13
C ASP A 69 -0.20 -15.34 6.59
N GLN A 70 0.16 -16.60 6.44
CA GLN A 70 -0.80 -17.62 6.06
C GLN A 70 -1.60 -18.06 7.30
N LEU A 71 -2.91 -17.98 7.21
CA LEU A 71 -3.81 -18.37 8.29
C LEU A 71 -4.17 -19.87 8.19
N PRO A 72 -4.52 -20.53 9.32
CA PRO A 72 -4.87 -21.95 9.34
C PRO A 72 -6.08 -22.31 8.49
N ASP A 73 -6.94 -21.37 8.15
CA ASP A 73 -8.12 -21.54 7.30
C ASP A 73 -7.82 -21.38 5.80
N GLY A 74 -6.54 -21.26 5.43
CA GLY A 74 -6.08 -21.11 4.04
C GLY A 74 -6.17 -19.68 3.50
N ARG A 75 -6.61 -18.72 4.31
CA ARG A 75 -6.56 -17.29 3.96
C ARG A 75 -5.18 -16.69 4.23
N THR A 76 -4.88 -15.60 3.58
CA THR A 76 -3.66 -14.82 3.83
C THR A 76 -4.03 -13.50 4.50
N ARG A 77 -3.36 -13.21 5.61
CA ARG A 77 -3.43 -11.91 6.26
C ARG A 77 -2.35 -11.00 5.67
N LEU A 78 -2.75 -9.84 5.20
CA LEU A 78 -1.83 -8.77 4.82
C LEU A 78 -1.82 -7.71 5.93
N THR A 79 -0.66 -7.48 6.51
CA THR A 79 -0.41 -6.42 7.50
C THR A 79 0.47 -5.36 6.85
N GLY A 80 0.07 -4.09 6.98
CA GLY A 80 0.86 -2.94 6.54
C GLY A 80 1.22 -2.07 7.73
N ASN A 81 2.50 -1.79 7.90
CA ASN A 81 3.03 -0.87 8.90
C ASN A 81 3.71 0.32 8.22
N THR A 82 3.60 1.50 8.80
CA THR A 82 4.29 2.71 8.33
C THR A 82 4.85 3.46 9.52
N TRP A 83 6.09 3.87 9.39
CA TRP A 83 6.75 4.78 10.32
C TRP A 83 6.77 6.17 9.72
N TYR A 84 6.44 7.15 10.56
CA TYR A 84 6.42 8.55 10.15
C TYR A 84 6.90 9.45 11.29
N GLU A 85 7.42 10.58 10.91
CA GLU A 85 7.85 11.64 11.80
C GLU A 85 7.00 12.88 11.53
N PHE A 86 6.71 13.64 12.57
CA PHE A 86 6.07 14.94 12.40
C PHE A 86 6.63 15.97 13.39
N ASP A 87 6.74 17.18 12.91
CA ASP A 87 7.21 18.35 13.68
C ASP A 87 6.12 19.42 13.69
N MET A 88 5.10 19.18 14.51
CA MET A 88 3.95 20.08 14.66
C MET A 88 3.55 20.19 16.13
N TYR A 89 3.23 21.40 16.56
CA TYR A 89 2.76 21.69 17.92
C TYR A 89 1.32 22.20 17.90
N PRO A 90 0.42 21.81 18.86
CA PRO A 90 0.59 20.84 19.97
C PRO A 90 0.65 19.37 19.48
N GLN A 91 1.63 18.63 20.01
CA GLN A 91 1.89 17.26 19.56
C GLN A 91 0.66 16.34 19.68
N THR A 92 -0.04 16.37 20.82
CA THR A 92 -1.20 15.48 21.05
C THR A 92 -2.31 15.68 20.03
N TYR A 93 -2.58 16.92 19.63
CA TYR A 93 -3.59 17.25 18.62
C TYR A 93 -3.19 16.69 17.26
N TRP A 94 -1.95 16.90 16.84
CA TRP A 94 -1.46 16.48 15.56
C TRP A 94 -1.23 14.96 15.47
N THR A 95 -0.90 14.28 16.57
CA THR A 95 -0.85 12.81 16.63
C THR A 95 -2.20 12.21 16.25
N LEU A 96 -3.30 12.69 16.83
CA LEU A 96 -4.64 12.19 16.51
C LEU A 96 -4.98 12.38 15.02
N TRP A 97 -4.62 13.53 14.45
CA TRP A 97 -4.84 13.81 13.03
C TRP A 97 -3.97 12.95 12.13
N SER A 98 -2.69 12.80 12.47
CA SER A 98 -1.76 11.98 11.70
C SER A 98 -2.19 10.51 11.70
N ASP A 99 -2.57 9.97 12.85
CA ASP A 99 -3.07 8.60 12.97
C ASP A 99 -4.32 8.37 12.12
N LEU A 100 -5.28 9.30 12.16
CA LEU A 100 -6.48 9.22 11.35
C LEU A 100 -6.15 9.26 9.85
N LEU A 101 -5.23 10.12 9.45
CA LEU A 101 -4.78 10.29 8.08
C LEU A 101 -4.11 9.01 7.56
N ILE A 102 -3.12 8.52 8.31
CA ILE A 102 -2.35 7.32 7.98
C ILE A 102 -3.27 6.10 7.90
N HIS A 103 -4.19 5.92 8.87
CA HIS A 103 -5.17 4.82 8.83
C HIS A 103 -6.03 4.83 7.58
N ARG A 104 -6.48 5.99 7.12
CA ARG A 104 -7.29 6.09 5.90
C ARG A 104 -6.49 5.77 4.64
N ILE A 105 -5.24 6.21 4.57
CA ILE A 105 -4.34 5.87 3.45
C ILE A 105 -4.08 4.37 3.42
N HIS A 106 -3.73 3.76 4.57
CA HIS A 106 -3.53 2.33 4.69
C HIS A 106 -4.76 1.52 4.29
N ALA A 107 -5.94 1.86 4.80
CA ALA A 107 -7.16 1.16 4.45
C ALA A 107 -7.42 1.17 2.94
N ARG A 108 -7.16 2.29 2.26
CA ARG A 108 -7.31 2.41 0.80
C ARG A 108 -6.29 1.54 0.05
N VAL A 109 -5.03 1.56 0.46
CA VAL A 109 -3.97 0.77 -0.17
C VAL A 109 -4.21 -0.72 0.04
N LEU A 110 -4.51 -1.16 1.26
CA LEU A 110 -4.77 -2.56 1.58
C LEU A 110 -6.02 -3.08 0.86
N GLU A 111 -7.08 -2.27 0.77
CA GLU A 111 -8.28 -2.62 0.02
C GLU A 111 -7.99 -2.74 -1.50
N HIS A 112 -7.16 -1.88 -2.04
CA HIS A 112 -6.74 -1.97 -3.44
C HIS A 112 -5.97 -3.27 -3.72
N VAL A 113 -5.01 -3.62 -2.86
CA VAL A 113 -4.24 -4.87 -2.95
C VAL A 113 -5.17 -6.07 -2.84
N ARG A 114 -6.11 -6.07 -1.87
CA ARG A 114 -7.10 -7.14 -1.69
C ARG A 114 -7.91 -7.37 -2.96
N ARG A 115 -8.49 -6.32 -3.53
CA ARG A 115 -9.31 -6.41 -4.75
C ARG A 115 -8.53 -6.97 -5.94
N HIS A 116 -7.28 -6.56 -6.11
CA HIS A 116 -6.42 -7.08 -7.17
C HIS A 116 -6.12 -8.55 -6.98
N ALA A 117 -5.73 -8.97 -5.77
CA ALA A 117 -5.43 -10.37 -5.46
C ALA A 117 -6.64 -11.28 -5.66
N GLU A 118 -7.84 -10.88 -5.18
CA GLU A 118 -9.08 -11.63 -5.35
C GLU A 118 -9.53 -11.68 -6.82
N GLY A 119 -9.32 -10.60 -7.58
CA GLY A 119 -9.63 -10.54 -9.01
C GLY A 119 -8.76 -11.51 -9.84
N MET A 120 -7.48 -11.59 -9.53
CA MET A 120 -6.55 -12.53 -10.18
C MET A 120 -6.89 -13.97 -9.85
N SER A 121 -7.26 -14.28 -8.60
CA SER A 121 -7.68 -15.63 -8.19
C SER A 121 -8.92 -16.10 -8.93
N ARG A 122 -9.89 -15.24 -9.16
CA ARG A 122 -11.12 -15.56 -9.92
C ARG A 122 -10.86 -15.80 -11.41
N SER A 123 -9.90 -15.11 -12.00
CA SER A 123 -9.54 -15.31 -13.42
C SER A 123 -8.82 -16.63 -13.64
N HIS A 124 -7.98 -17.08 -12.72
CA HIS A 124 -7.31 -18.39 -12.77
C HIS A 124 -8.27 -19.56 -12.59
N GLY A 125 -9.27 -19.44 -11.70
CA GLY A 125 -10.28 -20.47 -11.48
C GLY A 125 -11.21 -20.69 -12.68
N LYS A 126 -11.36 -19.71 -13.57
CA LYS A 126 -12.21 -19.83 -14.78
C LYS A 126 -11.52 -20.51 -15.96
N SER A 127 -10.20 -20.58 -15.95
CA SER A 127 -9.40 -21.18 -17.04
C SER A 127 -9.26 -22.70 -16.94
N SER A 128 -9.60 -23.32 -15.81
CA SER A 128 -9.39 -24.75 -15.58
C SER A 128 -10.61 -25.67 -15.83
N THR A 129 -11.74 -25.10 -16.32
CA THR A 129 -13.00 -25.88 -16.47
C THR A 129 -13.41 -26.13 -17.92
N SER A 130 -12.53 -26.02 -18.90
CA SER A 130 -12.88 -26.30 -20.30
C SER A 130 -11.82 -27.16 -20.99
N SER A 131 -11.78 -28.41 -20.58
CA SER A 131 -11.12 -29.48 -21.35
C SER A 131 -11.94 -30.76 -21.22
N THR A 132 -13.13 -30.74 -21.81
CA THR A 132 -13.86 -31.97 -22.10
C THR A 132 -13.47 -32.40 -23.51
N PHE A 133 -12.60 -33.40 -23.62
CA PHE A 133 -12.34 -34.12 -24.87
C PHE A 133 -13.58 -34.94 -25.25
N PRO A 134 -14.08 -34.85 -26.48
CA PRO A 134 -15.03 -35.85 -26.96
C PRO A 134 -14.29 -37.16 -27.27
N ALA A 135 -14.75 -38.24 -26.64
CA ALA A 135 -14.33 -39.57 -26.96
C ALA A 135 -14.75 -39.94 -28.39
N SER A 136 -13.78 -40.33 -29.22
CA SER A 136 -14.02 -41.01 -30.46
C SER A 136 -14.45 -42.43 -30.14
N GLN A 137 -15.55 -42.89 -30.70
CA GLN A 137 -15.94 -44.28 -30.84
C GLN A 137 -15.90 -44.72 -32.29
N PRO A 138 -15.79 -46.04 -32.53
CA PRO A 138 -15.13 -46.71 -33.64
C PRO A 138 -15.85 -46.66 -34.97
#